data_6a9b48fe654541a00887b338a899e3fe
#
_entry.id   6a9b48fe654541a00887b338a899e3fe
#
_cell.length_a   1.000
_cell.length_b   1.000
_cell.length_c   1.000
_cell.angle_alpha   90.00
_cell.angle_beta   90.00
_cell.angle_gamma   90.00
#
_symmetry.space_group_name_H-M   'P 1'
#
loop_
_entity.id
_entity.type
_entity.pdbx_description
1 polymer ?
#
loop_
_entity_poly.entity_id
_entity_poly.type
_entity_poly.pdbx_seq_one_letter_code
_entity_poly.pdbx_strand_id
1 'polypeptide(L)'
;MEQLLICMSLSLIAGLLASRAAKAIRLPAVTSYLVAGLLLGPFFLGRLGLSGWGFGFGSLAQVESYGIITQVALGFIAFVIGNEFRLSALESMGRQAVTVGILQAVITTVLVDIALVALHFARPDIISMASAITLGAIASATAPAATLMVVKQYKASGPLTRLLLMVVAIDDAVGLVLFSA
;
A
#
# COMPACT_ATOMS: atom_id res chain seq x y z
N MET A 1 28.60 4.01 4.92
CA MET A 1 28.37 3.21 3.69
C MET A 1 28.22 1.73 3.99
N GLU A 2 29.13 1.10 4.73
CA GLU A 2 29.05 -0.34 5.05
C GLU A 2 27.78 -0.73 5.78
N GLN A 3 27.36 -0.01 6.83
CA GLN A 3 26.11 -0.29 7.53
C GLN A 3 24.88 -0.20 6.61
N LEU A 4 24.88 0.73 5.68
CA LEU A 4 23.82 0.87 4.67
C LEU A 4 23.69 -0.41 3.84
N LEU A 5 24.80 -0.91 3.31
CA LEU A 5 24.82 -2.12 2.50
C LEU A 5 24.43 -3.36 3.30
N ILE A 6 24.89 -3.47 4.55
CA ILE A 6 24.55 -4.59 5.44
C ILE A 6 23.03 -4.62 5.72
N CYS A 7 22.47 -3.49 6.14
CA CYS A 7 21.03 -3.40 6.43
C CYS A 7 20.18 -3.66 5.17
N MET A 8 20.59 -3.15 4.02
CA MET A 8 19.92 -3.40 2.75
C MET A 8 19.96 -4.89 2.36
N SER A 9 21.14 -5.51 2.44
CA SER A 9 21.31 -6.93 2.16
C SER A 9 20.47 -7.80 3.12
N LEU A 10 20.49 -7.45 4.41
CA LEU A 10 19.70 -8.15 5.42
C LEU A 10 18.20 -8.02 5.15
N SER A 11 17.73 -6.82 4.79
CA SER A 11 16.32 -6.58 4.47
C SER A 11 15.87 -7.38 3.25
N LEU A 12 16.70 -7.47 2.21
CA LEU A 12 16.42 -8.27 1.02
C LEU A 12 16.37 -9.77 1.34
N ILE A 13 17.34 -10.27 2.10
CA ILE A 13 17.38 -11.68 2.52
C ILE A 13 16.16 -12.00 3.40
N ALA A 14 15.87 -11.17 4.39
CA ALA A 14 14.74 -11.37 5.27
C ALA A 14 13.40 -11.32 4.51
N GLY A 15 13.23 -10.39 3.59
CA GLY A 15 12.07 -10.32 2.71
C GLY A 15 11.92 -11.59 1.86
N LEU A 16 13.01 -12.07 1.28
CA LEU A 16 13.03 -13.30 0.48
C LEU A 16 12.64 -14.54 1.33
N LEU A 17 13.22 -14.68 2.52
CA LEU A 17 12.93 -15.78 3.42
C LEU A 17 11.48 -15.72 3.92
N ALA A 18 11.03 -14.52 4.32
CA ALA A 18 9.66 -14.30 4.75
C ALA A 18 8.64 -14.63 3.64
N SER A 19 8.92 -14.25 2.39
CA SER A 19 8.04 -14.58 1.27
C SER A 19 7.98 -16.08 0.98
N ARG A 20 9.09 -16.80 1.18
CA ARG A 20 9.10 -18.28 1.09
C ARG A 20 8.29 -18.92 2.19
N ALA A 21 8.45 -18.46 3.42
CA ALA A 21 7.67 -18.94 4.57
C ALA A 21 6.18 -18.65 4.39
N ALA A 22 5.82 -17.44 3.95
CA ALA A 22 4.44 -17.05 3.67
C ALA A 22 3.79 -17.93 2.60
N LYS A 23 4.55 -18.31 1.56
CA LYS A 23 4.06 -19.21 0.51
C LYS A 23 3.70 -20.59 1.08
N ALA A 24 4.43 -21.09 2.06
CA ALA A 24 4.13 -22.38 2.71
C ALA A 24 2.79 -22.36 3.46
N ILE A 25 2.43 -21.22 4.04
CA ILE A 25 1.15 -21.01 4.75
C ILE A 25 0.08 -20.31 3.88
N ARG A 26 0.32 -20.23 2.57
CA ARG A 26 -0.58 -19.63 1.57
C ARG A 26 -0.92 -18.17 1.83
N LEU A 27 -0.01 -17.39 2.41
CA LEU A 27 -0.16 -15.95 2.57
C LEU A 27 0.42 -15.19 1.36
N PRO A 28 -0.13 -14.00 1.04
CA PRO A 28 0.43 -13.11 0.03
C PRO A 28 1.86 -12.66 0.40
N ALA A 29 2.74 -12.58 -0.60
CA ALA A 29 4.13 -12.13 -0.40
C ALA A 29 4.19 -10.70 0.16
N VAL A 30 3.26 -9.82 -0.22
CA VAL A 30 3.16 -8.45 0.29
C VAL A 30 3.02 -8.43 1.80
N THR A 31 2.13 -9.26 2.35
CA THR A 31 1.93 -9.38 3.81
C THR A 31 3.22 -9.81 4.51
N SER A 32 3.97 -10.74 3.91
CA SER A 32 5.23 -11.19 4.50
C SER A 32 6.32 -10.12 4.47
N TYR A 33 6.36 -9.28 3.44
CA TYR A 33 7.31 -8.16 3.38
C TYR A 33 7.01 -7.11 4.46
N LEU A 34 5.73 -6.80 4.69
CA LEU A 34 5.32 -5.90 5.77
C LEU A 34 5.70 -6.44 7.15
N VAL A 35 5.43 -7.73 7.40
CA VAL A 35 5.81 -8.39 8.65
C VAL A 35 7.34 -8.41 8.82
N ALA A 36 8.09 -8.77 7.79
CA ALA A 36 9.55 -8.76 7.83
C ALA A 36 10.09 -7.36 8.11
N GLY A 37 9.54 -6.32 7.47
CA GLY A 37 9.92 -4.93 7.71
C GLY A 37 9.62 -4.48 9.15
N LEU A 38 8.47 -4.86 9.69
CA LEU A 38 8.11 -4.58 11.09
C LEU A 38 9.08 -5.26 12.08
N LEU A 39 9.42 -6.53 11.83
CA LEU A 39 10.37 -7.27 12.66
C LEU A 39 11.78 -6.68 12.60
N LEU A 40 12.27 -6.30 11.41
CA LEU A 40 13.58 -5.68 11.24
C LEU A 40 13.62 -4.22 11.73
N GLY A 41 12.46 -3.62 11.93
CA GLY A 41 12.30 -2.23 12.28
C GLY A 41 12.85 -1.89 13.68
N PRO A 42 12.99 -0.57 13.97
CA PRO A 42 13.56 -0.08 15.21
C PRO A 42 12.70 -0.42 16.44
N PHE A 43 11.43 -0.72 16.24
CA PHE A 43 10.50 -1.03 17.34
C PHE A 43 10.55 -2.50 17.81
N PHE A 44 11.13 -3.41 17.02
CA PHE A 44 11.26 -4.82 17.36
C PHE A 44 12.73 -5.21 17.53
N LEU A 45 13.44 -5.59 16.47
CA LEU A 45 14.87 -5.97 16.58
C LEU A 45 15.77 -4.81 17.01
N GLY A 46 15.45 -3.59 16.60
CA GLY A 46 16.16 -2.40 17.05
C GLY A 46 16.08 -2.22 18.57
N ARG A 47 14.90 -2.45 19.17
CA ARG A 47 14.68 -2.35 20.61
C ARG A 47 15.36 -3.48 21.41
N LEU A 48 15.59 -4.63 20.79
CA LEU A 48 16.32 -5.75 21.40
C LEU A 48 17.84 -5.54 21.40
N GLY A 49 18.35 -4.40 20.89
CA GLY A 49 19.76 -4.09 20.86
C GLY A 49 20.56 -4.85 19.79
N LEU A 50 19.90 -5.62 18.94
CA LEU A 50 20.52 -6.43 17.89
C LEU A 50 21.01 -5.59 16.71
N SER A 51 20.58 -4.33 16.62
CA SER A 51 21.02 -3.37 15.60
C SER A 51 22.54 -3.07 15.70
N GLY A 52 23.14 -3.15 16.88
CA GLY A 52 24.59 -3.01 17.08
C GLY A 52 25.41 -4.15 16.43
N TRP A 53 24.79 -5.30 16.19
CA TRP A 53 25.37 -6.46 15.50
C TRP A 53 25.04 -6.50 14.01
N GLY A 54 24.42 -5.43 13.48
CA GLY A 54 24.02 -5.34 12.08
C GLY A 54 22.65 -5.98 11.78
N PHE A 55 21.94 -6.49 12.79
CA PHE A 55 20.63 -7.10 12.63
C PHE A 55 19.51 -6.08 12.89
N GLY A 56 18.89 -5.60 11.80
CA GLY A 56 17.78 -4.67 11.87
C GLY A 56 18.19 -3.19 11.91
N PHE A 57 17.18 -2.33 12.01
CA PHE A 57 17.34 -0.87 12.04
C PHE A 57 17.28 -0.35 13.48
N GLY A 58 18.28 0.43 13.88
CA GLY A 58 18.36 0.95 15.26
C GLY A 58 17.48 2.17 15.50
N SER A 59 17.11 2.92 14.46
CA SER A 59 16.31 4.14 14.59
C SER A 59 15.48 4.42 13.33
N LEU A 60 14.43 5.26 13.48
CA LEU A 60 13.64 5.76 12.35
C LEU A 60 14.50 6.57 11.38
N ALA A 61 15.41 7.40 11.87
CA ALA A 61 16.32 8.18 11.02
C ALA A 61 17.17 7.27 10.11
N GLN A 62 17.55 6.09 10.60
CA GLN A 62 18.25 5.10 9.79
C GLN A 62 17.32 4.55 8.68
N VAL A 63 16.06 4.28 8.97
CA VAL A 63 15.08 3.84 7.98
C VAL A 63 14.83 4.94 6.94
N GLU A 64 14.69 6.18 7.37
CA GLU A 64 14.49 7.35 6.49
C GLU A 64 15.67 7.58 5.55
N SER A 65 16.91 7.22 5.97
CA SER A 65 18.09 7.32 5.09
C SER A 65 17.99 6.45 3.83
N TYR A 66 17.09 5.47 3.81
CA TYR A 66 16.78 4.65 2.62
C TYR A 66 15.67 5.22 1.74
N GLY A 67 15.17 6.43 2.05
CA GLY A 67 14.07 7.06 1.34
C GLY A 67 14.26 7.13 -0.17
N ILE A 68 15.50 7.38 -0.64
CA ILE A 68 15.80 7.42 -2.06
C ILE A 68 15.56 6.06 -2.75
N ILE A 69 15.90 4.96 -2.09
CA ILE A 69 15.68 3.61 -2.61
C ILE A 69 14.18 3.32 -2.69
N THR A 70 13.43 3.73 -1.66
CA THR A 70 11.97 3.61 -1.65
C THR A 70 11.32 4.42 -2.77
N GLN A 71 11.78 5.66 -3.01
CA GLN A 71 11.27 6.49 -4.10
C GLN A 71 11.55 5.87 -5.47
N VAL A 72 12.76 5.36 -5.69
CA VAL A 72 13.11 4.66 -6.95
C VAL A 72 12.25 3.41 -7.12
N ALA A 73 12.09 2.60 -6.07
CA ALA A 73 11.24 1.41 -6.10
C ALA A 73 9.77 1.77 -6.41
N LEU A 74 9.23 2.83 -5.79
CA LEU A 74 7.89 3.34 -6.08
C LEU A 74 7.76 3.79 -7.54
N GLY A 75 8.79 4.44 -8.10
CA GLY A 75 8.81 4.82 -9.52
C GLY A 75 8.70 3.60 -10.44
N PHE A 76 9.45 2.53 -10.16
CA PHE A 76 9.33 1.28 -10.92
C PHE A 76 7.97 0.61 -10.75
N ILE A 77 7.41 0.59 -9.54
CA ILE A 77 6.07 0.05 -9.27
C ILE A 77 5.03 0.85 -10.06
N ALA A 78 5.07 2.18 -9.99
CA ALA A 78 4.17 3.05 -10.74
C ALA A 78 4.27 2.84 -12.25
N PHE A 79 5.49 2.69 -12.78
CA PHE A 79 5.71 2.39 -14.20
C PHE A 79 5.10 1.04 -14.61
N VAL A 80 5.30 -0.02 -13.80
CA VAL A 80 4.72 -1.35 -14.07
C VAL A 80 3.20 -1.29 -14.04
N ILE A 81 2.62 -0.63 -13.04
CA ILE A 81 1.18 -0.45 -12.93
C ILE A 81 0.65 0.34 -14.12
N GLY A 82 1.27 1.49 -14.44
CA GLY A 82 0.87 2.31 -15.60
C GLY A 82 0.92 1.54 -16.93
N ASN A 83 1.86 0.61 -17.09
CA ASN A 83 1.95 -0.23 -18.29
C ASN A 83 0.88 -1.33 -18.34
N GLU A 84 0.34 -1.77 -17.21
CA GLU A 84 -0.82 -2.69 -17.16
C GLU A 84 -2.12 -1.98 -17.56
N PHE A 85 -2.23 -0.68 -17.28
CA PHE A 85 -3.40 0.14 -17.64
C PHE A 85 -3.26 0.70 -19.05
N ARG A 86 -3.49 -0.15 -20.06
CA ARG A 86 -3.55 0.30 -21.47
C ARG A 86 -4.84 1.06 -21.71
N LEU A 87 -4.75 2.17 -22.48
CA LEU A 87 -5.91 2.93 -22.94
C LEU A 87 -6.97 2.05 -23.62
N SER A 88 -6.54 1.03 -24.37
CA SER A 88 -7.44 0.05 -25.01
C SER A 88 -8.21 -0.81 -23.98
N ALA A 89 -7.66 -1.02 -22.78
CA ALA A 89 -8.39 -1.69 -21.70
C ALA A 89 -9.45 -0.75 -21.09
N LEU A 90 -9.15 0.55 -21.01
CA LEU A 90 -10.10 1.58 -20.60
C LEU A 90 -11.27 1.72 -21.57
N GLU A 91 -11.03 1.69 -22.88
CA GLU A 91 -12.07 1.73 -23.90
C GLU A 91 -12.96 0.48 -23.88
N SER A 92 -12.40 -0.68 -23.55
CA SER A 92 -13.15 -1.92 -23.36
C SER A 92 -13.77 -2.04 -21.95
N MET A 93 -13.54 -1.06 -21.05
CA MET A 93 -14.14 -1.02 -19.72
C MET A 93 -15.66 -0.99 -19.85
N GLY A 94 -16.27 -2.09 -19.44
CA GLY A 94 -17.71 -2.16 -19.35
C GLY A 94 -18.21 -1.05 -18.40
N ARG A 95 -19.32 -0.42 -18.77
CA ARG A 95 -20.03 0.58 -17.95
C ARG A 95 -20.15 0.14 -16.46
N GLN A 96 -20.18 -1.16 -16.24
CA GLN A 96 -20.23 -1.76 -14.92
C GLN A 96 -18.98 -1.46 -14.06
N ALA A 97 -17.77 -1.57 -14.61
CA ALA A 97 -16.53 -1.31 -13.86
C ALA A 97 -16.43 0.17 -13.45
N VAL A 98 -16.78 1.07 -14.36
CA VAL A 98 -16.81 2.52 -14.09
C VAL A 98 -17.83 2.85 -13.00
N THR A 99 -19.05 2.32 -13.13
CA THR A 99 -20.10 2.56 -12.14
C THR A 99 -19.73 2.03 -10.77
N VAL A 100 -19.20 0.81 -10.70
CA VAL A 100 -18.79 0.19 -9.42
C VAL A 100 -17.64 0.97 -8.80
N GLY A 101 -16.59 1.32 -9.57
CA GLY A 101 -15.45 2.07 -9.07
C GLY A 101 -15.84 3.44 -8.51
N ILE A 102 -16.62 4.22 -9.27
CA ILE A 102 -17.07 5.54 -8.79
C ILE A 102 -17.95 5.41 -7.55
N LEU A 103 -18.93 4.50 -7.56
CA LEU A 103 -19.83 4.31 -6.41
C LEU A 103 -19.06 3.84 -5.17
N GLN A 104 -18.14 2.90 -5.32
CA GLN A 104 -17.31 2.43 -4.22
C GLN A 104 -16.48 3.57 -3.63
N ALA A 105 -15.77 4.35 -4.44
CA ALA A 105 -14.94 5.45 -3.99
C ALA A 105 -15.78 6.52 -3.24
N VAL A 106 -16.89 6.96 -3.83
CA VAL A 106 -17.78 7.96 -3.21
C VAL A 106 -18.41 7.46 -1.93
N ILE A 107 -18.95 6.23 -1.92
CA ILE A 107 -19.58 5.65 -0.71
C ILE A 107 -18.54 5.50 0.40
N THR A 108 -17.33 5.02 0.09
CA THR A 108 -16.26 4.87 1.07
C THR A 108 -15.87 6.21 1.67
N THR A 109 -15.64 7.23 0.83
CA THR A 109 -15.35 8.60 1.29
C THR A 109 -16.43 9.10 2.24
N VAL A 110 -17.69 9.06 1.82
CA VAL A 110 -18.83 9.57 2.62
C VAL A 110 -18.96 8.83 3.96
N LEU A 111 -18.81 7.50 3.96
CA LEU A 111 -18.93 6.72 5.21
C LEU A 111 -17.75 7.03 6.16
N VAL A 112 -16.54 7.15 5.65
CA VAL A 112 -15.37 7.49 6.46
C VAL A 112 -15.47 8.93 6.96
N ASP A 113 -15.90 9.88 6.13
CA ASP A 113 -16.14 11.26 6.53
C ASP A 113 -17.17 11.35 7.66
N ILE A 114 -18.31 10.68 7.53
CA ILE A 114 -19.34 10.65 8.58
C ILE A 114 -18.73 10.12 9.89
N ALA A 115 -17.95 9.04 9.83
CA ALA A 115 -17.34 8.46 11.03
C ALA A 115 -16.29 9.38 11.66
N LEU A 116 -15.41 9.99 10.85
CA LEU A 116 -14.34 10.86 11.34
C LEU A 116 -14.87 12.23 11.80
N VAL A 117 -15.87 12.77 11.13
CA VAL A 117 -16.56 14.02 11.57
C VAL A 117 -17.31 13.77 12.88
N ALA A 118 -17.98 12.64 13.03
CA ALA A 118 -18.58 12.27 14.30
C ALA A 118 -17.54 12.13 15.42
N LEU A 119 -16.37 11.56 15.12
CA LEU A 119 -15.23 11.49 16.04
C LEU A 119 -14.72 12.89 16.40
N HIS A 120 -14.62 13.82 15.44
CA HIS A 120 -14.23 15.21 15.69
C HIS A 120 -15.20 15.89 16.67
N PHE A 121 -16.50 15.72 16.50
CA PHE A 121 -17.48 16.28 17.44
C PHE A 121 -17.43 15.65 18.83
N ALA A 122 -17.09 14.37 18.93
CA ALA A 122 -16.95 13.67 20.20
C ALA A 122 -15.60 13.98 20.90
N ARG A 123 -14.54 14.13 20.13
CA ARG A 123 -13.15 14.31 20.62
C ARG A 123 -12.38 15.25 19.69
N PRO A 124 -12.62 16.57 19.77
CA PRO A 124 -11.97 17.56 18.90
C PRO A 124 -10.46 17.69 19.13
N ASP A 125 -9.96 17.19 20.25
CA ASP A 125 -8.54 17.10 20.62
C ASP A 125 -7.77 16.02 19.81
N ILE A 126 -8.45 15.02 19.26
CA ILE A 126 -7.82 13.90 18.54
C ILE A 126 -7.66 14.20 17.05
N ILE A 127 -8.67 14.78 16.43
CA ILE A 127 -8.69 15.01 14.98
C ILE A 127 -9.34 16.36 14.66
N SER A 128 -8.72 17.12 13.75
CA SER A 128 -9.32 18.35 13.23
C SER A 128 -10.36 18.05 12.14
N MET A 129 -11.29 18.99 11.91
CA MET A 129 -12.30 18.86 10.83
C MET A 129 -11.62 18.68 9.46
N ALA A 130 -10.60 19.48 9.17
CA ALA A 130 -9.85 19.39 7.92
C ALA A 130 -9.18 18.02 7.76
N SER A 131 -8.57 17.50 8.84
CA SER A 131 -7.96 16.16 8.80
C SER A 131 -9.01 15.04 8.60
N ALA A 132 -10.20 15.20 9.18
CA ALA A 132 -11.28 14.24 9.02
C ALA A 132 -11.70 14.11 7.55
N ILE A 133 -11.99 15.23 6.89
CA ILE A 133 -12.39 15.27 5.47
C ILE A 133 -11.25 14.77 4.54
N THR A 134 -10.02 15.22 4.81
CA THR A 134 -8.87 14.76 4.01
C THR A 134 -8.65 13.25 4.10
N LEU A 135 -8.80 12.67 5.30
CA LEU A 135 -8.66 11.23 5.50
C LEU A 135 -9.79 10.44 4.83
N GLY A 136 -11.00 10.98 4.76
CA GLY A 136 -12.10 10.36 4.03
C GLY A 136 -11.83 10.30 2.54
N ALA A 137 -11.33 11.38 1.93
CA ALA A 137 -10.92 11.37 0.53
C ALA A 137 -9.80 10.35 0.25
N ILE A 138 -8.79 10.27 1.14
CA ILE A 138 -7.70 9.29 1.03
C ILE A 138 -8.21 7.85 1.18
N ALA A 139 -9.21 7.61 2.03
CA ALA A 139 -9.75 6.29 2.29
C ALA A 139 -10.47 5.66 1.09
N SER A 140 -10.83 6.44 0.07
CA SER A 140 -11.42 5.92 -1.17
C SER A 140 -10.42 5.19 -2.05
N ALA A 141 -9.13 5.53 -1.96
CA ALA A 141 -8.09 4.92 -2.76
C ALA A 141 -7.75 3.51 -2.26
N THR A 142 -7.55 2.60 -3.19
CA THR A 142 -7.10 1.23 -2.91
C THR A 142 -5.64 1.05 -3.32
N ALA A 143 -4.99 -0.04 -2.88
CA ALA A 143 -3.60 -0.31 -3.22
C ALA A 143 -3.47 -1.18 -4.48
N PRO A 144 -3.37 -0.61 -5.69
CA PRO A 144 -3.34 -1.36 -6.94
C PRO A 144 -2.15 -2.31 -7.01
N ALA A 145 -0.99 -1.91 -6.49
CA ALA A 145 0.21 -2.74 -6.46
C ALA A 145 0.00 -4.03 -5.66
N ALA A 146 -0.62 -3.94 -4.48
CA ALA A 146 -0.88 -5.11 -3.63
C ALA A 146 -1.87 -6.07 -4.30
N THR A 147 -2.96 -5.54 -4.85
CA THR A 147 -3.99 -6.31 -5.56
C THR A 147 -3.38 -7.03 -6.78
N LEU A 148 -2.60 -6.32 -7.60
CA LEU A 148 -1.94 -6.88 -8.77
C LEU A 148 -0.95 -7.98 -8.40
N MET A 149 -0.16 -7.79 -7.33
CA MET A 149 0.79 -8.80 -6.84
C MET A 149 0.06 -10.07 -6.39
N VAL A 150 -1.05 -9.95 -5.67
CA VAL A 150 -1.86 -11.10 -5.25
C VAL A 150 -2.43 -11.83 -6.45
N VAL A 151 -3.03 -11.11 -7.40
CA VAL A 151 -3.57 -11.68 -8.64
C VAL A 151 -2.49 -12.45 -9.41
N LYS A 152 -1.30 -11.87 -9.58
CA LYS A 152 -0.17 -12.52 -10.26
C LYS A 152 0.37 -13.72 -9.49
N GLN A 153 0.48 -13.62 -8.16
CA GLN A 153 0.99 -14.70 -7.32
C GLN A 153 0.12 -15.95 -7.39
N TYR A 154 -1.19 -15.77 -7.36
CA TYR A 154 -2.15 -16.90 -7.41
C TYR A 154 -2.63 -17.22 -8.82
N LYS A 155 -2.10 -16.53 -9.84
CA LYS A 155 -2.51 -16.68 -11.24
C LYS A 155 -4.03 -16.59 -11.41
N ALA A 156 -4.65 -15.72 -10.61
CA ALA A 156 -6.08 -15.53 -10.64
C ALA A 156 -6.52 -14.96 -11.99
N SER A 157 -7.56 -15.53 -12.57
CA SER A 157 -8.11 -15.13 -13.87
C SER A 157 -9.62 -15.27 -13.86
N GLY A 158 -10.28 -14.52 -14.74
CA GLY A 158 -11.72 -14.60 -14.90
C GLY A 158 -12.40 -13.22 -14.90
N PRO A 159 -13.73 -13.17 -15.05
CA PRO A 159 -14.48 -11.92 -15.15
C PRO A 159 -14.35 -11.07 -13.89
N LEU A 160 -14.42 -11.69 -12.71
CA LEU A 160 -14.29 -11.02 -11.42
C LEU A 160 -12.91 -10.38 -11.24
N THR A 161 -11.84 -11.12 -11.58
CA THR A 161 -10.47 -10.59 -11.49
C THR A 161 -10.26 -9.40 -12.40
N ARG A 162 -10.79 -9.45 -13.64
CA ARG A 162 -10.73 -8.33 -14.57
C ARG A 162 -11.49 -7.13 -14.04
N LEU A 163 -12.71 -7.34 -13.55
CA LEU A 163 -13.52 -6.28 -12.95
C LEU A 163 -12.79 -5.64 -11.75
N LEU A 164 -12.25 -6.45 -10.85
CA LEU A 164 -11.51 -5.99 -9.68
C LEU A 164 -10.32 -5.10 -10.08
N LEU A 165 -9.50 -5.53 -11.03
CA LEU A 165 -8.34 -4.74 -11.48
C LEU A 165 -8.78 -3.42 -12.13
N MET A 166 -9.89 -3.41 -12.87
CA MET A 166 -10.43 -2.19 -13.46
C MET A 166 -10.99 -1.24 -12.39
N VAL A 167 -11.70 -1.76 -11.40
CA VAL A 167 -12.25 -0.96 -10.28
C VAL A 167 -11.11 -0.30 -9.51
N VAL A 168 -10.09 -1.06 -9.13
CA VAL A 168 -8.91 -0.55 -8.40
C VAL A 168 -8.20 0.58 -9.17
N ALA A 169 -8.16 0.51 -10.50
CA ALA A 169 -7.59 1.59 -11.32
C ALA A 169 -8.44 2.87 -11.30
N ILE A 170 -9.77 2.71 -11.28
CA ILE A 170 -10.70 3.84 -11.26
C ILE A 170 -10.71 4.49 -9.89
N ASP A 171 -10.65 3.71 -8.81
CA ASP A 171 -10.63 4.19 -7.44
C ASP A 171 -9.51 5.20 -7.20
N ASP A 172 -8.31 4.91 -7.67
CA ASP A 172 -7.16 5.81 -7.53
C ASP A 172 -7.40 7.14 -8.25
N ALA A 173 -7.95 7.09 -9.47
CA ALA A 173 -8.27 8.29 -10.22
C ALA A 173 -9.37 9.12 -9.54
N VAL A 174 -10.43 8.47 -9.05
CA VAL A 174 -11.53 9.14 -8.33
C VAL A 174 -11.06 9.67 -6.99
N GLY A 175 -10.27 8.89 -6.23
CA GLY A 175 -9.69 9.32 -4.97
C GLY A 175 -8.81 10.56 -5.11
N LEU A 176 -8.00 10.63 -6.18
CA LEU A 176 -7.18 11.80 -6.48
C LEU A 176 -8.05 13.05 -6.77
N VAL A 177 -9.14 12.89 -7.51
CA VAL A 177 -10.09 13.97 -7.79
C VAL A 177 -10.76 14.44 -6.50
N LEU A 178 -11.24 13.52 -5.66
CA LEU A 178 -11.89 13.84 -4.38
C LEU A 178 -10.91 14.52 -3.39
N PHE A 179 -9.64 14.10 -3.40
CA PHE A 179 -8.61 14.73 -2.57
C PHE A 179 -8.26 16.15 -3.04
N SER A 180 -8.37 16.43 -4.35
CA SER A 180 -8.01 17.71 -4.96
C SER A 180 -9.13 18.76 -4.89
N ALA A 181 -10.36 18.35 -4.59
CA ALA A 181 -11.55 19.19 -4.53
C ALA A 181 -11.73 19.87 -3.17
#